data_d35281d06519b7f05f1fca73aae78f58
#
_entry.id   d35281d06519b7f05f1fca73aae78f58
#
_cell.length_a   1.000
_cell.length_b   1.000
_cell.length_c   1.000
_cell.angle_alpha   90.00
_cell.angle_beta   90.00
_cell.angle_gamma   90.00
#
_symmetry.space_group_name_H-M   'P 1'
#
loop_
_entity.id
_entity.type
_entity.pdbx_description
1 polymer ?
#
loop_
_entity_poly.entity_id
_entity_poly.type
_entity_poly.pdbx_seq_one_letter_code
_entity_poly.pdbx_strand_id
1 'polypeptide(L)'
;MAGLNGGDPAAAGRIRAAAMEAFAAYGDAVSIRAIADAAGVSPGQVQHHFPTKAELREAVNEHVLSIAAGAFAGLDGENGDVFENLAQRVTSIMREHPDALLYVARAAVDGDPGGLGIFDGFMAVATTQLEGLAADGRLDPDLDLGWAALHVVIFNLATVLFEHAIESHLPEPLRSPEGVARWHAADTELFRRGFLRAKAARG
;
A
#
# COMPACT_ATOMS: atom_id res chain seq x y z
N MET A 1 38.18 3.96 -25.00
CA MET A 1 36.76 3.93 -25.31
C MET A 1 36.11 2.96 -24.37
N ALA A 2 35.63 3.44 -23.24
CA ALA A 2 34.88 2.65 -22.26
C ALA A 2 33.39 2.80 -22.62
N GLY A 3 32.79 1.72 -23.15
CA GLY A 3 31.37 1.64 -23.39
C GLY A 3 30.62 1.69 -22.05
N LEU A 4 29.85 2.72 -21.87
CA LEU A 4 28.86 2.82 -20.77
C LEU A 4 27.81 1.72 -21.00
N ASN A 5 27.98 0.58 -20.32
CA ASN A 5 26.94 -0.45 -20.19
C ASN A 5 25.83 0.06 -19.28
N GLY A 6 25.05 1.01 -19.74
CA GLY A 6 23.77 1.32 -19.16
C GLY A 6 22.82 0.18 -19.53
N GLY A 7 22.49 -0.70 -18.60
CA GLY A 7 21.44 -1.70 -18.80
C GLY A 7 20.16 -1.01 -19.28
N ASP A 8 19.38 -1.70 -20.13
CA ASP A 8 18.13 -1.18 -20.68
C ASP A 8 17.16 -0.80 -19.53
N PRO A 9 16.85 0.51 -19.32
CA PRO A 9 15.95 0.94 -18.22
C PRO A 9 14.55 0.31 -18.31
N ALA A 10 14.10 -0.02 -19.51
CA ALA A 10 12.83 -0.69 -19.73
C ALA A 10 12.88 -2.14 -19.23
N ALA A 11 14.02 -2.84 -19.38
CA ALA A 11 14.20 -4.19 -18.84
C ALA A 11 14.23 -4.16 -17.31
N ALA A 12 14.95 -3.21 -16.69
CA ALA A 12 14.96 -3.04 -15.24
C ALA A 12 13.55 -2.78 -14.68
N GLY A 13 12.75 -1.96 -15.36
CA GLY A 13 11.35 -1.69 -15.00
C GLY A 13 10.47 -2.96 -15.04
N ARG A 14 10.59 -3.76 -16.12
CA ARG A 14 9.85 -5.04 -16.23
C ARG A 14 10.26 -6.04 -15.15
N ILE A 15 11.57 -6.17 -14.90
CA ILE A 15 12.07 -7.07 -13.84
C ILE A 15 11.53 -6.65 -12.48
N ARG A 16 11.54 -5.36 -12.14
CA ARG A 16 11.04 -4.84 -10.88
C ARG A 16 9.52 -5.06 -10.72
N ALA A 17 8.73 -4.83 -11.77
CA ALA A 17 7.30 -5.09 -11.74
C ALA A 17 6.99 -6.58 -11.51
N ALA A 18 7.63 -7.48 -12.29
CA ALA A 18 7.48 -8.92 -12.11
C ALA A 18 7.97 -9.40 -10.72
N ALA A 19 9.02 -8.78 -10.18
CA ALA A 19 9.50 -9.09 -8.84
C ALA A 19 8.50 -8.65 -7.77
N MET A 20 7.89 -7.48 -7.90
CA MET A 20 6.85 -6.99 -6.98
C MET A 20 5.67 -7.95 -6.93
N GLU A 21 5.09 -8.33 -8.08
CA GLU A 21 4.03 -9.34 -8.17
C GLU A 21 4.45 -10.67 -7.51
N ALA A 22 5.64 -11.18 -7.84
CA ALA A 22 6.11 -12.46 -7.35
C ALA A 22 6.36 -12.45 -5.83
N PHE A 23 6.94 -11.38 -5.28
CA PHE A 23 7.11 -11.21 -3.84
C PHE A 23 5.77 -11.03 -3.12
N ALA A 24 4.82 -10.31 -3.71
CA ALA A 24 3.48 -10.16 -3.16
C ALA A 24 2.75 -11.51 -3.06
N ALA A 25 2.87 -12.36 -4.08
CA ALA A 25 2.20 -13.66 -4.12
C ALA A 25 2.88 -14.73 -3.26
N TYR A 26 4.23 -14.80 -3.29
CA TYR A 26 4.99 -15.94 -2.75
C TYR A 26 5.99 -15.57 -1.66
N GLY A 27 6.09 -14.29 -1.29
CA GLY A 27 7.07 -13.82 -0.32
C GLY A 27 8.51 -14.10 -0.78
N ASP A 28 9.39 -14.40 0.18
CA ASP A 28 10.79 -14.68 -0.10
C ASP A 28 11.07 -16.07 -0.69
N ALA A 29 10.06 -16.92 -0.83
CA ALA A 29 10.24 -18.25 -1.44
C ALA A 29 10.42 -18.19 -2.97
N VAL A 30 10.07 -17.10 -3.64
CA VAL A 30 10.18 -16.95 -5.09
C VAL A 30 11.65 -16.97 -5.55
N SER A 31 11.94 -17.67 -6.67
CA SER A 31 13.28 -17.73 -7.25
C SER A 31 13.53 -16.64 -8.26
N ILE A 32 14.80 -16.24 -8.45
CA ILE A 32 15.23 -15.31 -9.53
C ILE A 32 14.83 -15.84 -10.91
N ARG A 33 14.83 -17.16 -11.10
CA ARG A 33 14.41 -17.77 -12.38
C ARG A 33 12.92 -17.54 -12.63
N ALA A 34 12.07 -17.71 -11.64
CA ALA A 34 10.63 -17.45 -11.80
C ALA A 34 10.35 -15.96 -12.11
N ILE A 35 11.08 -15.05 -11.45
CA ILE A 35 10.98 -13.61 -11.72
C ILE A 35 11.46 -13.30 -13.17
N ALA A 36 12.56 -13.92 -13.61
CA ALA A 36 13.08 -13.73 -14.98
C ALA A 36 12.06 -14.21 -16.02
N ASP A 37 11.48 -15.39 -15.81
CA ASP A 37 10.45 -15.96 -16.69
C ASP A 37 9.23 -15.03 -16.78
N ALA A 38 8.76 -14.51 -15.64
CA ALA A 38 7.64 -13.55 -15.59
C ALA A 38 7.96 -12.22 -16.26
N ALA A 39 9.19 -11.72 -16.13
CA ALA A 39 9.66 -10.48 -16.77
C ALA A 39 9.95 -10.63 -18.27
N GLY A 40 9.94 -11.85 -18.82
CA GLY A 40 10.31 -12.13 -20.21
C GLY A 40 11.80 -11.88 -20.50
N VAL A 41 12.68 -12.16 -19.52
CA VAL A 41 14.14 -11.98 -19.65
C VAL A 41 14.88 -13.23 -19.19
N SER A 42 16.20 -13.31 -19.46
CA SER A 42 17.02 -14.39 -18.92
C SER A 42 17.39 -14.13 -17.44
N PRO A 43 17.65 -15.17 -16.63
CA PRO A 43 18.18 -15.00 -15.27
C PRO A 43 19.48 -14.18 -15.22
N GLY A 44 20.34 -14.32 -16.24
CA GLY A 44 21.56 -13.50 -16.37
C GLY A 44 21.28 -12.01 -16.57
N GLN A 45 20.20 -11.66 -17.27
CA GLN A 45 19.77 -10.26 -17.40
C GLN A 45 19.24 -9.72 -16.07
N VAL A 46 18.50 -10.52 -15.29
CA VAL A 46 18.10 -10.11 -13.94
C VAL A 46 19.32 -9.82 -13.09
N GLN A 47 20.31 -10.74 -13.05
CA GLN A 47 21.55 -10.55 -12.28
C GLN A 47 22.43 -9.41 -12.78
N HIS A 48 22.34 -9.05 -14.06
CA HIS A 48 23.04 -7.89 -14.60
C HIS A 48 22.46 -6.57 -14.06
N HIS A 49 21.13 -6.47 -13.91
CA HIS A 49 20.46 -5.29 -13.35
C HIS A 49 20.46 -5.28 -11.82
N PHE A 50 20.26 -6.43 -11.22
CA PHE A 50 20.15 -6.64 -9.80
C PHE A 50 21.01 -7.84 -9.38
N PRO A 51 22.28 -7.60 -9.02
CA PRO A 51 23.26 -8.66 -8.73
C PRO A 51 22.80 -9.68 -7.68
N THR A 52 22.02 -9.25 -6.72
CA THR A 52 21.46 -10.10 -5.67
C THR A 52 19.93 -9.98 -5.60
N LYS A 53 19.28 -11.01 -5.04
CA LYS A 53 17.84 -10.96 -4.75
C LYS A 53 17.51 -9.87 -3.73
N ALA A 54 18.42 -9.59 -2.79
CA ALA A 54 18.27 -8.51 -1.82
C ALA A 54 18.25 -7.14 -2.49
N GLU A 55 19.15 -6.87 -3.45
CA GLU A 55 19.15 -5.63 -4.24
C GLU A 55 17.90 -5.48 -5.10
N LEU A 56 17.40 -6.59 -5.67
CA LEU A 56 16.12 -6.57 -6.39
C LEU A 56 14.96 -6.24 -5.45
N ARG A 57 14.95 -6.81 -4.24
CA ARG A 57 13.94 -6.50 -3.22
C ARG A 57 14.00 -5.04 -2.80
N GLU A 58 15.20 -4.49 -2.59
CA GLU A 58 15.38 -3.08 -2.25
C GLU A 58 14.84 -2.17 -3.36
N ALA A 59 15.11 -2.48 -4.62
CA ALA A 59 14.56 -1.73 -5.75
C ALA A 59 13.02 -1.82 -5.82
N VAL A 60 12.42 -2.92 -5.37
CA VAL A 60 10.95 -3.04 -5.23
C VAL A 60 10.47 -2.17 -4.08
N ASN A 61 11.14 -2.18 -2.92
CA ASN A 61 10.81 -1.34 -1.76
C ASN A 61 10.82 0.14 -2.13
N GLU A 62 11.89 0.62 -2.79
CA GLU A 62 11.99 2.00 -3.28
C GLU A 62 10.85 2.37 -4.24
N HIS A 63 10.47 1.44 -5.11
CA HIS A 63 9.37 1.66 -6.04
C HIS A 63 8.02 1.76 -5.32
N VAL A 64 7.74 0.87 -4.38
CA VAL A 64 6.50 0.92 -3.59
C VAL A 64 6.43 2.18 -2.74
N LEU A 65 7.55 2.59 -2.13
CA LEU A 65 7.64 3.88 -1.44
C LEU A 65 7.35 5.07 -2.37
N SER A 66 7.84 5.02 -3.62
CA SER A 66 7.55 6.08 -4.60
C SER A 66 6.08 6.13 -5.00
N ILE A 67 5.40 4.98 -5.11
CA ILE A 67 3.94 4.90 -5.34
C ILE A 67 3.20 5.53 -4.16
N ALA A 68 3.55 5.13 -2.93
CA ALA A 68 2.93 5.67 -1.72
C ALA A 68 3.15 7.19 -1.60
N ALA A 69 4.40 7.66 -1.77
CA ALA A 69 4.72 9.09 -1.72
C ALA A 69 3.93 9.89 -2.78
N GLY A 70 3.80 9.36 -3.99
CA GLY A 70 3.00 9.98 -5.05
C GLY A 70 1.51 10.04 -4.70
N ALA A 71 0.96 8.95 -4.17
CA ALA A 71 -0.45 8.87 -3.81
C ALA A 71 -0.82 9.82 -2.65
N PHE A 72 0.05 9.96 -1.65
CA PHE A 72 -0.20 10.80 -0.47
C PHE A 72 0.37 12.22 -0.60
N ALA A 73 0.96 12.58 -1.74
CA ALA A 73 1.46 13.94 -1.97
C ALA A 73 0.33 14.98 -1.85
N GLY A 74 0.59 16.05 -1.10
CA GLY A 74 -0.34 17.17 -0.94
C GLY A 74 -1.52 16.93 0.00
N LEU A 75 -1.59 15.78 0.68
CA LEU A 75 -2.68 15.46 1.60
C LEU A 75 -2.82 16.50 2.74
N ASP A 76 -1.71 17.03 3.24
CA ASP A 76 -1.68 18.03 4.32
C ASP A 76 -2.28 19.39 3.93
N GLY A 77 -2.40 19.68 2.63
CA GLY A 77 -2.96 20.93 2.11
C GLY A 77 -4.41 20.82 1.64
N GLU A 78 -5.03 19.65 1.70
CA GLU A 78 -6.38 19.44 1.19
C GLU A 78 -7.45 19.90 2.19
N ASN A 79 -8.34 20.77 1.71
CA ASN A 79 -9.56 21.12 2.43
C ASN A 79 -10.62 20.03 2.22
N GLY A 80 -11.30 19.60 3.28
CA GLY A 80 -12.38 18.64 3.15
C GLY A 80 -12.43 17.58 4.26
N ASP A 81 -13.03 16.45 3.93
CA ASP A 81 -13.12 15.31 4.84
C ASP A 81 -11.84 14.47 4.74
N VAL A 82 -11.04 14.48 5.80
CA VAL A 82 -9.75 13.77 5.87
C VAL A 82 -9.92 12.26 5.61
N PHE A 83 -10.99 11.64 6.14
CA PHE A 83 -11.25 10.22 5.91
C PHE A 83 -11.58 9.93 4.45
N GLU A 84 -12.38 10.80 3.83
CA GLU A 84 -12.71 10.71 2.40
C GLU A 84 -11.46 10.86 1.54
N ASN A 85 -10.64 11.89 1.81
CA ASN A 85 -9.39 12.12 1.07
C ASN A 85 -8.43 10.94 1.20
N LEU A 86 -8.23 10.44 2.43
CA LEU A 86 -7.37 9.28 2.69
C LEU A 86 -7.88 8.03 1.97
N ALA A 87 -9.17 7.74 2.08
CA ALA A 87 -9.79 6.59 1.42
C ALA A 87 -9.70 6.68 -0.11
N GLN A 88 -9.87 7.86 -0.71
CA GLN A 88 -9.67 8.07 -2.15
C GLN A 88 -8.22 7.76 -2.58
N ARG A 89 -7.21 8.13 -1.78
CA ARG A 89 -5.80 7.84 -2.06
C ARG A 89 -5.52 6.34 -2.03
N VAL A 90 -6.00 5.65 -0.99
CA VAL A 90 -5.86 4.19 -0.89
C VAL A 90 -6.59 3.49 -2.03
N THR A 91 -7.81 3.94 -2.36
CA THR A 91 -8.58 3.44 -3.51
C THR A 91 -7.82 3.60 -4.83
N SER A 92 -7.14 4.73 -5.04
CA SER A 92 -6.30 4.96 -6.22
C SER A 92 -5.16 3.96 -6.30
N ILE A 93 -4.44 3.73 -5.18
CA ILE A 93 -3.37 2.72 -5.14
C ILE A 93 -3.95 1.32 -5.42
N MET A 94 -5.07 0.94 -4.80
CA MET A 94 -5.71 -0.37 -5.00
C MET A 94 -6.08 -0.60 -6.47
N ARG A 95 -6.53 0.44 -7.17
CA ARG A 95 -6.94 0.36 -8.58
C ARG A 95 -5.76 0.35 -9.54
N GLU A 96 -4.74 1.20 -9.29
CA GLU A 96 -3.64 1.45 -10.21
C GLU A 96 -2.42 0.57 -9.92
N HIS A 97 -2.22 0.21 -8.64
CA HIS A 97 -1.07 -0.54 -8.14
C HIS A 97 -1.48 -1.62 -7.11
N PRO A 98 -2.40 -2.53 -7.46
CA PRO A 98 -2.94 -3.52 -6.50
C PRO A 98 -1.86 -4.38 -5.85
N ASP A 99 -0.81 -4.73 -6.63
CA ASP A 99 0.27 -5.58 -6.13
C ASP A 99 1.19 -4.84 -5.13
N ALA A 100 1.22 -3.50 -5.16
CA ALA A 100 1.99 -2.73 -4.19
C ALA A 100 1.43 -2.88 -2.77
N LEU A 101 0.11 -2.77 -2.59
CA LEU A 101 -0.53 -2.96 -1.28
C LEU A 101 -0.39 -4.40 -0.78
N LEU A 102 -0.57 -5.39 -1.68
CA LEU A 102 -0.39 -6.80 -1.34
C LEU A 102 1.07 -7.09 -0.96
N TYR A 103 2.04 -6.50 -1.68
CA TYR A 103 3.46 -6.59 -1.35
C TYR A 103 3.74 -6.08 0.07
N VAL A 104 3.25 -4.89 0.42
CA VAL A 104 3.43 -4.31 1.76
C VAL A 104 2.83 -5.20 2.83
N ALA A 105 1.59 -5.67 2.63
CA ALA A 105 0.90 -6.55 3.56
C ALA A 105 1.69 -7.86 3.79
N ARG A 106 2.17 -8.47 2.71
CA ARG A 106 2.97 -9.70 2.76
C ARG A 106 4.32 -9.46 3.46
N ALA A 107 5.04 -8.41 3.07
CA ALA A 107 6.33 -8.09 3.64
C ALA A 107 6.24 -7.76 5.14
N ALA A 108 5.17 -7.10 5.58
CA ALA A 108 4.91 -6.86 7.00
C ALA A 108 4.64 -8.17 7.77
N VAL A 109 3.87 -9.11 7.20
CA VAL A 109 3.61 -10.44 7.80
C VAL A 109 4.88 -11.28 7.87
N ASP A 110 5.71 -11.24 6.83
CA ASP A 110 6.97 -11.98 6.76
C ASP A 110 8.08 -11.35 7.65
N GLY A 111 7.86 -10.15 8.20
CA GLY A 111 8.84 -9.43 9.02
C GLY A 111 10.03 -8.89 8.21
N ASP A 112 9.85 -8.67 6.91
CA ASP A 112 10.89 -8.10 6.05
C ASP A 112 11.22 -6.65 6.46
N PRO A 113 12.50 -6.31 6.75
CA PRO A 113 12.84 -4.97 7.23
C PRO A 113 12.43 -3.83 6.28
N GLY A 114 12.53 -4.03 4.96
CA GLY A 114 12.09 -3.05 3.97
C GLY A 114 10.56 -2.89 3.97
N GLY A 115 9.83 -4.00 4.04
CA GLY A 115 8.37 -3.99 4.16
C GLY A 115 7.88 -3.33 5.45
N LEU A 116 8.55 -3.58 6.56
CA LEU A 116 8.26 -2.91 7.84
C LEU A 116 8.51 -1.39 7.72
N GLY A 117 9.58 -0.96 7.03
CA GLY A 117 9.83 0.46 6.79
C GLY A 117 8.74 1.13 5.96
N ILE A 118 8.15 0.42 4.99
CA ILE A 118 6.99 0.92 4.21
C ILE A 118 5.75 1.00 5.10
N PHE A 119 5.50 -0.03 5.92
CA PHE A 119 4.41 -0.03 6.91
C PHE A 119 4.53 1.16 7.87
N ASP A 120 5.73 1.43 8.39
CA ASP A 120 6.01 2.60 9.25
C ASP A 120 5.72 3.92 8.52
N GLY A 121 5.98 3.98 7.21
CA GLY A 121 5.61 5.12 6.37
C GLY A 121 4.09 5.35 6.32
N PHE A 122 3.28 4.29 6.14
CA PHE A 122 1.82 4.39 6.21
C PHE A 122 1.33 4.79 7.60
N MET A 123 1.96 4.25 8.64
CA MET A 123 1.67 4.63 10.03
C MET A 123 1.94 6.12 10.27
N ALA A 124 3.05 6.65 9.77
CA ALA A 124 3.38 8.07 9.91
C ALA A 124 2.32 8.97 9.24
N VAL A 125 1.87 8.62 8.02
CA VAL A 125 0.79 9.35 7.33
C VAL A 125 -0.50 9.30 8.15
N ALA A 126 -0.95 8.12 8.56
CA ALA A 126 -2.19 7.98 9.33
C ALA A 126 -2.13 8.76 10.67
N THR A 127 -1.01 8.68 11.38
CA THR A 127 -0.80 9.39 12.65
C THR A 127 -0.87 10.91 12.44
N THR A 128 -0.15 11.45 11.45
CA THR A 128 -0.15 12.90 11.17
C THR A 128 -1.57 13.41 10.88
N GLN A 129 -2.36 12.66 10.09
CA GLN A 129 -3.74 13.05 9.78
C GLN A 129 -4.65 13.01 11.02
N LEU A 130 -4.53 11.99 11.86
CA LEU A 130 -5.31 11.88 13.09
C LEU A 130 -4.91 12.95 14.12
N GLU A 131 -3.63 13.26 14.26
CA GLU A 131 -3.14 14.35 15.13
C GLU A 131 -3.69 15.71 14.68
N GLY A 132 -3.74 15.98 13.38
CA GLY A 132 -4.38 17.17 12.83
C GLY A 132 -5.86 17.27 13.20
N LEU A 133 -6.62 16.17 13.03
CA LEU A 133 -8.04 16.10 13.44
C LEU A 133 -8.23 16.27 14.96
N ALA A 134 -7.33 15.73 15.76
CA ALA A 134 -7.36 15.88 17.21
C ALA A 134 -7.10 17.34 17.62
N ALA A 135 -6.11 18.00 17.01
CA ALA A 135 -5.81 19.41 17.24
C ALA A 135 -7.00 20.33 16.90
N ASP A 136 -7.77 19.99 15.87
CA ASP A 136 -9.00 20.68 15.47
C ASP A 136 -10.20 20.34 16.37
N GLY A 137 -10.05 19.45 17.37
CA GLY A 137 -11.14 19.00 18.26
C GLY A 137 -12.23 18.19 17.53
N ARG A 138 -11.92 17.57 16.42
CA ARG A 138 -12.86 16.81 15.59
C ARG A 138 -12.96 15.35 16.01
N LEU A 139 -11.93 14.80 16.67
CA LEU A 139 -11.92 13.42 17.18
C LEU A 139 -12.56 13.35 18.58
N ASP A 140 -12.98 12.13 18.93
CA ASP A 140 -13.35 11.80 20.29
C ASP A 140 -12.11 12.01 21.20
N PRO A 141 -12.22 12.77 22.31
CA PRO A 141 -11.08 13.08 23.17
C PRO A 141 -10.51 11.84 23.88
N ASP A 142 -11.28 10.77 24.00
CA ASP A 142 -10.87 9.51 24.64
C ASP A 142 -10.28 8.50 23.61
N LEU A 143 -10.16 8.88 22.33
CA LEU A 143 -9.62 8.03 21.29
C LEU A 143 -8.12 7.81 21.47
N ASP A 144 -7.70 6.54 21.55
CA ASP A 144 -6.28 6.17 21.46
C ASP A 144 -5.78 6.36 20.02
N LEU A 145 -5.03 7.44 19.77
CA LEU A 145 -4.55 7.80 18.43
C LEU A 145 -3.61 6.73 17.84
N GLY A 146 -2.80 6.07 18.67
CA GLY A 146 -1.90 5.01 18.22
C GLY A 146 -2.67 3.81 17.67
N TRP A 147 -3.67 3.34 18.42
CA TRP A 147 -4.55 2.26 17.96
C TRP A 147 -5.44 2.68 16.80
N ALA A 148 -5.90 3.93 16.75
CA ALA A 148 -6.67 4.44 15.63
C ALA A 148 -5.87 4.42 14.33
N ALA A 149 -4.60 4.89 14.36
CA ALA A 149 -3.70 4.81 13.20
C ALA A 149 -3.44 3.37 12.77
N LEU A 150 -3.18 2.47 13.72
CA LEU A 150 -3.02 1.03 13.45
C LEU A 150 -4.26 0.43 12.79
N HIS A 151 -5.46 0.75 13.27
CA HIS A 151 -6.69 0.27 12.66
C HIS A 151 -6.82 0.74 11.22
N VAL A 152 -6.59 2.02 10.93
CA VAL A 152 -6.62 2.54 9.55
C VAL A 152 -5.68 1.75 8.64
N VAL A 153 -4.42 1.57 9.03
CA VAL A 153 -3.42 0.90 8.20
C VAL A 153 -3.73 -0.59 8.06
N ILE A 154 -4.02 -1.28 9.18
CA ILE A 154 -4.25 -2.74 9.18
C ILE A 154 -5.51 -3.10 8.40
N PHE A 155 -6.65 -2.39 8.57
CA PHE A 155 -7.88 -2.70 7.83
C PHE A 155 -7.69 -2.56 6.32
N ASN A 156 -6.97 -1.53 5.87
CA ASN A 156 -6.68 -1.34 4.45
C ASN A 156 -5.79 -2.46 3.90
N LEU A 157 -4.69 -2.80 4.59
CA LEU A 157 -3.78 -3.87 4.16
C LEU A 157 -4.44 -5.25 4.27
N ALA A 158 -5.23 -5.50 5.32
CA ALA A 158 -5.95 -6.76 5.49
C ALA A 158 -6.97 -6.99 4.37
N THR A 159 -7.63 -5.95 3.88
CA THR A 159 -8.59 -6.06 2.77
C THR A 159 -7.94 -6.65 1.52
N VAL A 160 -6.73 -6.21 1.15
CA VAL A 160 -6.02 -6.79 -0.01
C VAL A 160 -5.41 -8.15 0.30
N LEU A 161 -4.94 -8.37 1.53
CA LEU A 161 -4.34 -9.65 1.94
C LEU A 161 -5.37 -10.78 1.96
N PHE A 162 -6.60 -10.48 2.38
CA PHE A 162 -7.70 -11.43 2.48
C PHE A 162 -8.69 -11.33 1.31
N GLU A 163 -8.32 -10.68 0.21
CA GLU A 163 -9.20 -10.46 -0.97
C GLU A 163 -9.95 -11.72 -1.38
N HIS A 164 -9.25 -12.83 -1.59
CA HIS A 164 -9.86 -14.10 -2.01
C HIS A 164 -10.92 -14.62 -1.01
N ALA A 165 -10.66 -14.47 0.29
CA ALA A 165 -11.64 -14.87 1.31
C ALA A 165 -12.82 -13.90 1.34
N ILE A 166 -12.58 -12.60 1.21
CA ILE A 166 -13.61 -11.55 1.21
C ILE A 166 -14.55 -11.72 0.01
N GLU A 167 -14.03 -12.00 -1.19
CA GLU A 167 -14.82 -12.18 -2.40
C GLU A 167 -15.86 -13.28 -2.31
N SER A 168 -15.62 -14.32 -1.49
CA SER A 168 -16.62 -15.37 -1.24
C SER A 168 -17.88 -14.87 -0.50
N HIS A 169 -17.82 -13.68 0.09
CA HIS A 169 -18.88 -13.04 0.88
C HIS A 169 -19.45 -11.79 0.21
N LEU A 170 -18.93 -11.39 -0.96
CA LEU A 170 -19.39 -10.23 -1.70
C LEU A 170 -20.13 -10.65 -2.97
N PRO A 171 -21.17 -9.90 -3.39
CA PRO A 171 -21.89 -10.15 -4.64
C PRO A 171 -21.09 -9.71 -5.87
N GLU A 172 -20.12 -8.81 -5.73
CA GLU A 172 -19.23 -8.30 -6.78
C GLU A 172 -17.75 -8.52 -6.42
N PRO A 173 -16.85 -8.70 -7.41
CA PRO A 173 -15.41 -8.77 -7.14
C PRO A 173 -14.91 -7.50 -6.45
N LEU A 174 -14.02 -7.66 -5.45
CA LEU A 174 -13.51 -6.53 -4.66
C LEU A 174 -12.85 -5.46 -5.53
N ARG A 175 -12.11 -5.87 -6.57
CA ARG A 175 -11.41 -4.95 -7.49
C ARG A 175 -12.28 -4.40 -8.62
N SER A 176 -13.57 -4.79 -8.71
CA SER A 176 -14.47 -4.14 -9.64
C SER A 176 -14.75 -2.69 -9.22
N PRO A 177 -15.14 -1.79 -10.13
CA PRO A 177 -15.50 -0.41 -9.77
C PRO A 177 -16.55 -0.35 -8.66
N GLU A 178 -17.54 -1.23 -8.70
CA GLU A 178 -18.62 -1.35 -7.71
C GLU A 178 -18.11 -1.87 -6.38
N GLY A 179 -17.24 -2.90 -6.39
CA GLY A 179 -16.62 -3.48 -5.18
C GLY A 179 -15.74 -2.47 -4.47
N VAL A 180 -14.87 -1.78 -5.20
CA VAL A 180 -14.01 -0.71 -4.66
C VAL A 180 -14.84 0.43 -4.09
N ALA A 181 -15.89 0.90 -4.78
CA ALA A 181 -16.75 1.98 -4.29
C ALA A 181 -17.50 1.58 -3.01
N ARG A 182 -17.99 0.34 -2.95
CA ARG A 182 -18.67 -0.19 -1.76
C ARG A 182 -17.73 -0.33 -0.57
N TRP A 183 -16.53 -0.88 -0.79
CA TRP A 183 -15.50 -0.97 0.24
C TRP A 183 -15.13 0.41 0.77
N HIS A 184 -14.82 1.35 -0.12
CA HIS A 184 -14.49 2.74 0.22
C HIS A 184 -15.57 3.37 1.12
N ALA A 185 -16.86 3.26 0.72
CA ALA A 185 -17.96 3.83 1.49
C ALA A 185 -18.08 3.19 2.89
N ALA A 186 -17.93 1.87 2.97
CA ALA A 186 -18.03 1.13 4.23
C ALA A 186 -16.86 1.47 5.18
N ASP A 187 -15.64 1.53 4.65
CA ASP A 187 -14.42 1.83 5.42
C ASP A 187 -14.44 3.27 5.95
N THR A 188 -14.74 4.24 5.07
CA THR A 188 -14.89 5.65 5.45
C THR A 188 -15.94 5.85 6.54
N GLU A 189 -17.08 5.20 6.42
CA GLU A 189 -18.17 5.32 7.41
C GLU A 189 -17.80 4.66 8.75
N LEU A 190 -17.09 3.52 8.72
CA LEU A 190 -16.59 2.85 9.90
C LEU A 190 -15.67 3.76 10.72
N PHE A 191 -14.67 4.34 10.07
CA PHE A 191 -13.72 5.24 10.75
C PHE A 191 -14.37 6.55 11.18
N ARG A 192 -15.25 7.13 10.35
CA ARG A 192 -15.98 8.35 10.70
C ARG A 192 -16.83 8.16 11.94
N ARG A 193 -17.57 7.06 12.07
CA ARG A 193 -18.40 6.79 13.25
C ARG A 193 -17.60 6.37 14.48
N GLY A 194 -16.49 5.65 14.26
CA GLY A 194 -15.65 5.16 15.35
C GLY A 194 -14.71 6.20 15.95
N PHE A 195 -14.29 7.20 15.17
CA PHE A 195 -13.23 8.13 15.57
C PHE A 195 -13.72 9.55 15.82
N LEU A 196 -14.73 10.01 15.07
CA LEU A 196 -15.21 11.38 15.22
C LEU A 196 -16.06 11.56 16.47
N ARG A 197 -15.89 12.70 17.10
CA ARG A 197 -16.73 13.12 18.21
C ARG A 197 -18.20 13.12 17.81
N ALA A 198 -19.04 12.44 18.57
CA ALA A 198 -20.48 12.49 18.37
C ALA A 198 -20.96 13.95 18.39
N LYS A 199 -21.70 14.38 17.34
CA LYS A 199 -22.36 15.68 17.37
C LYS A 199 -23.30 15.70 18.59
N ALA A 200 -23.09 16.64 19.51
CA ALA A 200 -24.03 16.86 20.60
C ALA A 200 -25.45 16.96 20.01
N ALA A 201 -26.37 16.12 20.48
CA ALA A 201 -27.76 16.22 20.08
C ALA A 201 -28.22 17.66 20.40
N ARG A 202 -28.63 18.39 19.34
CA ARG A 202 -29.23 19.72 19.55
C ARG A 202 -30.53 19.48 20.31
N GLY A 203 -30.52 19.83 21.61
CA GLY A 203 -31.73 19.88 22.43
C GLY A 203 -32.69 20.98 21.96
#